data_4d0c2b33ffbf5296403bb8a5f928298f
#
_entry.id   4d0c2b33ffbf5296403bb8a5f928298f
#
_cell.length_a   1.000
_cell.length_b   1.000
_cell.length_c   1.000
_cell.angle_alpha   90.00
_cell.angle_beta   90.00
_cell.angle_gamma   90.00
#
_symmetry.space_group_name_H-M   'P 1'
#
loop_
_entity.id
_entity.type
_entity.pdbx_description
1 polymer ?
#
loop_
_entity_poly.entity_id
_entity_poly.type
_entity_poly.pdbx_seq_one_letter_code
_entity_poly.pdbx_strand_id
1 'polypeptide(L)'
;MVELINHGVYLLNGTEIRDEYQGMNPDEARENTITYGILRSHDVDGAKGKKMRIRFDAMMSHDITYVGIIQTARASGLTEFPLPYAMTNCHNSLCAVGGTINEDDHVFGLSAAKKYGGIYVPANQAVIHQYAREMMVKCGNMILGSDSHTRYGSLGNMGVGEGGGELVKQLLKNTWDINAPEVVLVWLEGKPKKGIGPHDVAISLVKATFESGVVKNKVLEFAGPGVKNLPIDFRNGIDIMTTETTCLSSIWVTDEEVKHHYEIHERPQDYRELKPGDVAYYDMMIRIDLSSQEAMIALPFHPSNAVTIHELQADPVGILTRIEEDAKKRFGDKVDVHLLDKIVDGKVRADQGIIAGCSGGTYDNLAEAASIIKGKSIGNDYFTASAYPQSTPVSMAVTREGITADLMEAGVTMKPAFCGPCFGAGDVPSNNGLSIRH
;
A
#
# COMPACT_ATOMS: atom_id res chain seq x y z
N MET A 1 -15.72 5.82 -12.13
CA MET A 1 -16.71 5.75 -11.00
C MET A 1 -16.60 4.37 -10.37
N VAL A 2 -16.75 4.27 -9.05
CA VAL A 2 -16.75 2.99 -8.31
C VAL A 2 -18.20 2.56 -8.08
N GLU A 3 -18.55 1.35 -8.50
CA GLU A 3 -19.87 0.75 -8.33
C GLU A 3 -19.77 -0.51 -7.46
N LEU A 4 -20.62 -0.63 -6.44
CA LEU A 4 -20.67 -1.79 -5.53
C LEU A 4 -21.82 -2.71 -5.95
N ILE A 5 -21.51 -3.96 -6.26
CA ILE A 5 -22.45 -5.03 -6.60
C ILE A 5 -22.45 -6.01 -5.44
N ASN A 6 -23.41 -5.83 -4.53
CA ASN A 6 -23.46 -6.49 -3.21
C ASN A 6 -24.09 -7.90 -3.25
N HIS A 7 -23.86 -8.66 -4.33
CA HIS A 7 -24.23 -10.06 -4.46
C HIS A 7 -23.11 -10.82 -5.16
N GLY A 8 -23.17 -12.14 -5.07
CA GLY A 8 -22.16 -13.00 -5.67
C GLY A 8 -22.22 -12.99 -7.19
N VAL A 9 -21.05 -13.13 -7.81
CA VAL A 9 -20.91 -13.17 -9.27
C VAL A 9 -19.98 -14.31 -9.70
N TYR A 10 -20.23 -14.85 -10.89
CA TYR A 10 -19.30 -15.77 -11.56
C TYR A 10 -18.48 -15.01 -12.59
N LEU A 11 -17.21 -15.32 -12.66
CA LEU A 11 -16.31 -14.90 -13.74
C LEU A 11 -15.97 -16.11 -14.60
N LEU A 12 -16.38 -16.08 -15.86
CA LEU A 12 -16.17 -17.17 -16.81
C LEU A 12 -15.02 -16.82 -17.75
N ASN A 13 -14.06 -17.74 -17.87
CA ASN A 13 -12.87 -17.60 -18.72
C ASN A 13 -12.11 -16.29 -18.54
N GLY A 14 -12.17 -15.70 -17.33
CA GLY A 14 -11.52 -14.45 -16.98
C GLY A 14 -12.09 -13.18 -17.64
N THR A 15 -13.21 -13.28 -18.37
CA THR A 15 -13.73 -12.18 -19.19
C THR A 15 -15.24 -11.92 -19.09
N GLU A 16 -16.03 -12.93 -18.82
CA GLU A 16 -17.50 -12.82 -18.79
C GLU A 16 -18.02 -12.91 -17.36
N ILE A 17 -18.76 -11.89 -16.93
CA ILE A 17 -19.35 -11.81 -15.59
C ILE A 17 -20.83 -12.20 -15.70
N ARG A 18 -21.27 -13.07 -14.81
CA ARG A 18 -22.68 -13.51 -14.68
C ARG A 18 -23.11 -13.56 -13.22
N ASP A 19 -24.34 -13.16 -12.96
CA ASP A 19 -24.96 -13.26 -11.63
C ASP A 19 -25.27 -14.72 -11.27
N GLU A 20 -25.62 -15.54 -12.26
CA GLU A 20 -25.95 -16.96 -12.10
C GLU A 20 -25.21 -17.84 -13.11
N TYR A 21 -24.80 -19.03 -12.66
CA TYR A 21 -24.22 -20.05 -13.51
C TYR A 21 -24.58 -21.45 -12.99
N GLN A 22 -25.16 -22.29 -13.84
CA GLN A 22 -25.63 -23.62 -13.43
C GLN A 22 -24.57 -24.74 -13.55
N GLY A 23 -23.43 -24.44 -14.16
CA GLY A 23 -22.39 -25.46 -14.43
C GLY A 23 -21.52 -25.82 -13.22
N MET A 24 -21.49 -24.98 -12.17
CA MET A 24 -20.69 -25.19 -10.97
C MET A 24 -21.30 -24.42 -9.80
N ASN A 25 -21.36 -25.00 -8.61
CA ASN A 25 -21.88 -24.29 -7.45
C ASN A 25 -20.87 -23.25 -6.91
N PRO A 26 -21.32 -22.25 -6.11
CA PRO A 26 -20.47 -21.16 -5.61
C PRO A 26 -19.27 -21.64 -4.81
N ASP A 27 -19.41 -22.65 -3.95
CA ASP A 27 -18.33 -23.13 -3.10
C ASP A 27 -17.22 -23.83 -3.91
N GLU A 28 -17.59 -24.61 -4.93
CA GLU A 28 -16.62 -25.21 -5.85
C GLU A 28 -15.94 -24.16 -6.73
N ALA A 29 -16.71 -23.20 -7.26
CA ALA A 29 -16.17 -22.15 -8.13
C ALA A 29 -15.27 -21.16 -7.36
N ARG A 30 -15.50 -20.95 -6.07
CA ARG A 30 -14.64 -20.12 -5.21
C ARG A 30 -13.22 -20.70 -5.09
N GLU A 31 -13.08 -22.03 -5.07
CA GLU A 31 -11.75 -22.67 -5.05
C GLU A 31 -10.92 -22.38 -6.31
N ASN A 32 -11.54 -21.86 -7.38
CA ASN A 32 -10.87 -21.49 -8.62
C ASN A 32 -10.42 -20.01 -8.64
N THR A 33 -10.61 -19.24 -7.57
CA THR A 33 -10.05 -17.89 -7.45
C THR A 33 -8.53 -17.96 -7.24
N ILE A 34 -7.79 -16.91 -7.63
CA ILE A 34 -6.35 -16.81 -7.35
C ILE A 34 -6.14 -16.87 -5.83
N THR A 35 -6.99 -16.18 -5.08
CA THR A 35 -6.98 -16.13 -3.61
C THR A 35 -6.98 -17.53 -3.00
N TYR A 36 -7.94 -18.37 -3.37
CA TYR A 36 -8.03 -19.73 -2.81
C TYR A 36 -6.89 -20.63 -3.29
N GLY A 37 -6.45 -20.46 -4.54
CA GLY A 37 -5.27 -21.17 -5.04
C GLY A 37 -4.03 -20.92 -4.19
N ILE A 38 -3.80 -19.66 -3.78
CA ILE A 38 -2.69 -19.29 -2.89
C ILE A 38 -2.92 -19.81 -1.47
N LEU A 39 -4.07 -19.50 -0.86
CA LEU A 39 -4.35 -19.91 0.51
C LEU A 39 -4.28 -21.44 0.70
N ARG A 40 -4.84 -22.22 -0.23
CA ARG A 40 -4.80 -23.69 -0.17
C ARG A 40 -3.41 -24.26 -0.30
N SER A 41 -2.54 -23.62 -1.10
CA SER A 41 -1.14 -24.08 -1.22
C SER A 41 -0.31 -23.83 0.05
N HIS A 42 -0.77 -22.95 0.94
CA HIS A 42 -0.12 -22.60 2.22
C HIS A 42 -0.84 -23.20 3.44
N ASP A 43 -1.98 -23.85 3.25
CA ASP A 43 -2.72 -24.49 4.33
C ASP A 43 -2.07 -25.83 4.70
N VAL A 44 -1.54 -25.94 5.91
CA VAL A 44 -0.81 -27.13 6.38
C VAL A 44 -1.69 -28.35 6.57
N ASP A 45 -3.01 -28.17 6.70
CA ASP A 45 -3.94 -29.26 6.87
C ASP A 45 -4.43 -29.82 5.52
N GLY A 46 -4.29 -29.04 4.43
CA GLY A 46 -4.69 -29.43 3.08
C GLY A 46 -6.19 -29.72 2.92
N ALA A 47 -6.99 -29.33 3.92
CA ALA A 47 -8.41 -29.64 3.97
C ALA A 47 -9.24 -28.56 3.25
N LYS A 48 -10.25 -28.99 2.46
CA LYS A 48 -11.26 -28.08 1.90
C LYS A 48 -12.29 -27.66 2.97
N GLY A 49 -11.81 -27.06 4.06
CA GLY A 49 -12.63 -26.63 5.18
C GLY A 49 -12.78 -25.13 5.27
N LYS A 50 -13.70 -24.67 6.16
CA LYS A 50 -13.87 -23.25 6.47
C LYS A 50 -12.75 -22.66 7.35
N LYS A 51 -11.92 -23.49 7.95
CA LYS A 51 -10.74 -23.09 8.72
C LYS A 51 -9.49 -23.45 7.94
N MET A 52 -8.50 -22.58 7.97
CA MET A 52 -7.20 -22.76 7.34
C MET A 52 -6.10 -22.47 8.36
N ARG A 53 -5.02 -23.24 8.29
CA ARG A 53 -3.82 -23.05 9.10
C ARG A 53 -2.64 -22.75 8.20
N ILE A 54 -2.35 -21.47 8.06
CA ILE A 54 -1.45 -20.95 7.03
C ILE A 54 -0.01 -20.84 7.58
N ARG A 55 0.96 -21.23 6.75
CA ARG A 55 2.38 -20.89 6.89
C ARG A 55 2.79 -19.94 5.78
N PHE A 56 3.51 -18.90 6.17
CA PHE A 56 4.05 -17.91 5.23
C PHE A 56 5.42 -18.36 4.69
N ASP A 57 5.77 -17.85 3.50
CA ASP A 57 7.07 -18.10 2.87
C ASP A 57 8.17 -17.16 3.38
N ALA A 58 7.81 -15.97 3.80
CA ALA A 58 8.73 -14.98 4.32
C ALA A 58 8.03 -14.02 5.30
N MET A 59 8.85 -13.29 6.05
CA MET A 59 8.39 -12.27 6.98
C MET A 59 9.15 -10.95 6.78
N MET A 60 8.49 -9.85 7.15
CA MET A 60 9.10 -8.52 7.16
C MET A 60 8.67 -7.71 8.37
N SER A 61 9.60 -6.93 8.91
CA SER A 61 9.32 -5.97 9.98
C SER A 61 10.19 -4.73 9.83
N HIS A 62 9.70 -3.62 10.33
CA HIS A 62 10.45 -2.37 10.40
C HIS A 62 10.93 -2.07 11.81
N ASP A 63 11.78 -1.05 11.94
CA ASP A 63 12.48 -0.67 13.16
C ASP A 63 11.58 -0.25 14.35
N ILE A 64 10.29 0.04 14.11
CA ILE A 64 9.34 0.27 15.22
C ILE A 64 8.90 -1.05 15.87
N THR A 65 8.95 -2.18 15.14
CA THR A 65 8.27 -3.42 15.57
C THR A 65 9.20 -4.60 15.80
N TYR A 66 10.28 -4.79 15.02
CA TYR A 66 11.06 -6.02 15.07
C TYR A 66 11.74 -6.26 16.41
N VAL A 67 12.13 -5.22 17.16
CA VAL A 67 12.76 -5.36 18.47
C VAL A 67 11.85 -6.14 19.42
N GLY A 68 10.59 -5.67 19.57
CA GLY A 68 9.61 -6.34 20.44
C GLY A 68 9.25 -7.74 19.97
N ILE A 69 9.12 -7.95 18.65
CA ILE A 69 8.83 -9.27 18.05
C ILE A 69 9.94 -10.26 18.38
N ILE A 70 11.19 -9.90 18.11
CA ILE A 70 12.34 -10.79 18.32
C ILE A 70 12.58 -11.05 19.81
N GLN A 71 12.43 -10.05 20.68
CA GLN A 71 12.55 -10.23 22.12
C GLN A 71 11.48 -11.19 22.65
N THR A 72 10.24 -11.07 22.22
CA THR A 72 9.14 -11.97 22.60
C THR A 72 9.39 -13.40 22.10
N ALA A 73 9.78 -13.55 20.84
CA ALA A 73 10.11 -14.85 20.27
C ALA A 73 11.30 -15.50 21.01
N ARG A 74 12.33 -14.71 21.32
CA ARG A 74 13.50 -15.17 22.09
C ARG A 74 13.12 -15.65 23.50
N ALA A 75 12.29 -14.90 24.20
CA ALA A 75 11.78 -15.30 25.51
C ALA A 75 10.93 -16.60 25.45
N SER A 76 10.37 -16.89 24.26
CA SER A 76 9.57 -18.09 23.98
C SER A 76 10.36 -19.23 23.34
N GLY A 77 11.69 -19.17 23.29
CA GLY A 77 12.54 -20.28 22.84
C GLY A 77 13.04 -20.19 21.39
N LEU A 78 13.05 -19.01 20.78
CA LEU A 78 13.61 -18.81 19.42
C LEU A 78 15.11 -19.18 19.39
N THR A 79 15.48 -20.06 18.46
CA THR A 79 16.87 -20.49 18.23
C THR A 79 17.43 -20.03 16.89
N GLU A 80 16.57 -19.92 15.87
CA GLU A 80 16.88 -19.49 14.50
C GLU A 80 15.61 -18.94 13.85
N PHE A 81 15.74 -18.12 12.82
CA PHE A 81 14.59 -17.74 12.00
C PHE A 81 14.24 -18.90 11.05
N PRO A 82 13.01 -19.47 11.14
CA PRO A 82 12.63 -20.64 10.37
C PRO A 82 12.31 -20.37 8.90
N LEU A 83 12.21 -19.09 8.52
CA LEU A 83 11.90 -18.61 7.19
C LEU A 83 12.66 -17.30 6.95
N PRO A 84 12.82 -16.86 5.69
CA PRO A 84 13.43 -15.56 5.39
C PRO A 84 12.73 -14.43 6.14
N TYR A 85 13.47 -13.69 6.94
CA TYR A 85 12.96 -12.58 7.73
C TYR A 85 13.80 -11.32 7.50
N ALA A 86 13.19 -10.30 6.89
CA ALA A 86 13.83 -9.01 6.65
C ALA A 86 13.44 -7.98 7.71
N MET A 87 14.45 -7.31 8.24
CA MET A 87 14.34 -6.21 9.18
C MET A 87 14.81 -4.93 8.50
N THR A 88 13.90 -3.99 8.28
CA THR A 88 14.17 -2.72 7.59
C THR A 88 14.23 -1.55 8.58
N ASN A 89 15.05 -0.54 8.28
CA ASN A 89 15.38 0.56 9.20
C ASN A 89 15.08 1.94 8.62
N CYS A 90 13.97 2.10 7.93
CA CYS A 90 13.58 3.35 7.28
C CYS A 90 12.18 3.83 7.66
N HIS A 91 11.62 3.33 8.77
CA HIS A 91 10.26 3.68 9.17
C HIS A 91 10.23 4.74 10.28
N ASN A 92 11.19 4.71 11.19
CA ASN A 92 11.28 5.62 12.31
C ASN A 92 12.75 6.01 12.59
N SER A 93 13.20 5.75 13.74
CA SER A 93 14.58 5.74 14.22
C SER A 93 15.45 6.91 13.75
N LEU A 94 16.60 6.61 13.17
CA LEU A 94 17.56 7.60 12.71
C LEU A 94 17.01 8.53 11.63
N CYS A 95 16.09 8.06 10.81
CA CYS A 95 15.49 8.87 9.76
C CYS A 95 14.58 9.98 10.33
N ALA A 96 13.86 9.69 11.44
CA ALA A 96 12.90 10.62 12.03
C ALA A 96 13.45 11.38 13.25
N VAL A 97 14.10 10.68 14.17
CA VAL A 97 14.47 11.19 15.49
C VAL A 97 15.99 11.42 15.62
N GLY A 98 16.80 10.49 15.09
CA GLY A 98 18.26 10.61 15.10
C GLY A 98 18.90 10.46 16.48
N GLY A 99 18.25 9.80 17.43
CA GLY A 99 18.79 9.60 18.78
C GLY A 99 19.60 8.32 18.92
N THR A 100 20.52 8.27 19.90
CA THR A 100 21.33 7.08 20.20
C THR A 100 20.48 5.86 20.54
N ILE A 101 19.35 6.04 21.22
CA ILE A 101 18.40 4.95 21.52
C ILE A 101 17.83 4.31 20.24
N ASN A 102 17.66 5.10 19.21
CA ASN A 102 17.17 4.60 17.91
C ASN A 102 18.27 3.81 17.19
N GLU A 103 19.53 4.25 17.31
CA GLU A 103 20.67 3.50 16.77
C GLU A 103 20.87 2.17 17.51
N ASP A 104 20.60 2.11 18.80
CA ASP A 104 20.63 0.85 19.57
C ASP A 104 19.63 -0.18 19.03
N ASP A 105 18.44 0.24 18.58
CA ASP A 105 17.48 -0.63 17.90
C ASP A 105 18.05 -1.20 16.58
N HIS A 106 18.77 -0.38 15.82
CA HIS A 106 19.45 -0.82 14.58
C HIS A 106 20.59 -1.80 14.86
N VAL A 107 21.41 -1.53 15.89
CA VAL A 107 22.46 -2.44 16.34
C VAL A 107 21.86 -3.77 16.81
N PHE A 108 20.74 -3.73 17.54
CA PHE A 108 20.01 -4.93 17.94
C PHE A 108 19.53 -5.71 16.71
N GLY A 109 18.91 -5.05 15.72
CA GLY A 109 18.43 -5.68 14.48
C GLY A 109 19.56 -6.37 13.71
N LEU A 110 20.70 -5.69 13.54
CA LEU A 110 21.88 -6.29 12.91
C LEU A 110 22.40 -7.51 13.68
N SER A 111 22.48 -7.41 15.01
CA SER A 111 22.95 -8.51 15.85
C SER A 111 22.00 -9.71 15.81
N ALA A 112 20.69 -9.45 15.78
CA ALA A 112 19.65 -10.48 15.64
C ALA A 112 19.71 -11.17 14.27
N ALA A 113 19.89 -10.40 13.18
CA ALA A 113 20.09 -10.98 11.85
C ALA A 113 21.28 -11.92 11.79
N LYS A 114 22.42 -11.50 12.34
CA LYS A 114 23.64 -12.34 12.41
C LYS A 114 23.43 -13.58 13.26
N LYS A 115 22.71 -13.45 14.37
CA LYS A 115 22.51 -14.54 15.33
C LYS A 115 21.51 -15.59 14.84
N TYR A 116 20.39 -15.16 14.24
CA TYR A 116 19.26 -16.01 13.91
C TYR A 116 19.11 -16.29 12.40
N GLY A 117 19.98 -15.73 11.55
CA GLY A 117 19.97 -15.98 10.10
C GLY A 117 19.01 -15.09 9.29
N GLY A 118 18.79 -13.84 9.76
CA GLY A 118 17.90 -12.88 9.09
C GLY A 118 18.59 -11.98 8.07
N ILE A 119 17.80 -11.14 7.44
CA ILE A 119 18.22 -10.10 6.50
C ILE A 119 18.11 -8.74 7.21
N TYR A 120 19.21 -8.00 7.28
CA TYR A 120 19.23 -6.65 7.82
C TYR A 120 19.34 -5.63 6.69
N VAL A 121 18.39 -4.71 6.60
CA VAL A 121 18.39 -3.61 5.64
C VAL A 121 18.70 -2.30 6.35
N PRO A 122 19.85 -1.66 6.09
CA PRO A 122 20.24 -0.43 6.75
C PRO A 122 19.23 0.72 6.54
N ALA A 123 19.31 1.73 7.42
CA ALA A 123 18.55 2.96 7.26
C ALA A 123 18.82 3.63 5.91
N ASN A 124 17.80 4.30 5.37
CA ASN A 124 17.85 5.06 4.12
C ASN A 124 18.08 4.24 2.83
N GLN A 125 18.05 2.91 2.90
CA GLN A 125 18.23 2.06 1.71
C GLN A 125 16.93 1.83 0.95
N ALA A 126 15.86 1.46 1.65
CA ALA A 126 14.55 1.26 1.06
C ALA A 126 13.46 1.31 2.14
N VAL A 127 12.28 1.82 1.81
CA VAL A 127 11.09 1.61 2.64
C VAL A 127 10.72 0.12 2.61
N ILE A 128 10.15 -0.39 3.70
CA ILE A 128 9.89 -1.82 3.89
C ILE A 128 9.21 -2.47 2.68
N HIS A 129 8.13 -1.87 2.19
CA HIS A 129 7.35 -2.46 1.10
C HIS A 129 8.06 -2.41 -0.25
N GLN A 130 8.91 -1.42 -0.48
CA GLN A 130 9.69 -1.39 -1.71
C GLN A 130 10.83 -2.40 -1.67
N TYR A 131 11.48 -2.57 -0.52
CA TYR A 131 12.45 -3.66 -0.35
C TYR A 131 11.79 -5.04 -0.63
N ALA A 132 10.57 -5.25 -0.14
CA ALA A 132 9.84 -6.47 -0.43
C ALA A 132 9.62 -6.68 -1.93
N ARG A 133 9.12 -5.65 -2.63
CA ARG A 133 8.84 -5.69 -4.06
C ARG A 133 10.09 -5.98 -4.89
N GLU A 134 11.20 -5.31 -4.57
CA GLU A 134 12.46 -5.49 -5.29
C GLU A 134 13.13 -6.84 -5.01
N MET A 135 13.05 -7.36 -3.76
CA MET A 135 13.94 -8.43 -3.30
C MET A 135 13.26 -9.72 -2.84
N MET A 136 11.99 -9.71 -2.42
CA MET A 136 11.42 -10.85 -1.69
C MET A 136 10.14 -11.43 -2.27
N VAL A 137 9.29 -10.61 -2.91
CA VAL A 137 8.01 -11.09 -3.45
C VAL A 137 8.22 -12.10 -4.56
N LYS A 138 7.29 -13.08 -4.65
CA LYS A 138 7.23 -14.11 -5.71
C LYS A 138 5.78 -14.38 -6.04
N CYS A 139 5.45 -14.60 -7.31
CA CYS A 139 4.08 -14.92 -7.70
C CYS A 139 3.59 -16.19 -7.01
N GLY A 140 2.45 -16.08 -6.34
CA GLY A 140 1.79 -17.17 -5.64
C GLY A 140 2.31 -17.48 -4.24
N ASN A 141 3.29 -16.71 -3.74
CA ASN A 141 3.78 -16.81 -2.37
C ASN A 141 3.01 -15.90 -1.42
N MET A 142 3.23 -16.08 -0.12
CA MET A 142 2.66 -15.28 0.95
C MET A 142 3.74 -14.67 1.84
N ILE A 143 3.62 -13.37 2.13
CA ILE A 143 4.52 -12.65 3.06
C ILE A 143 3.70 -12.08 4.22
N LEU A 144 4.17 -12.34 5.46
CA LEU A 144 3.63 -11.74 6.67
C LEU A 144 4.48 -10.54 7.08
N GLY A 145 3.84 -9.38 7.22
CA GLY A 145 4.50 -8.15 7.67
C GLY A 145 3.93 -7.61 8.97
N SER A 146 4.75 -6.92 9.73
CA SER A 146 4.32 -6.20 10.94
C SER A 146 3.77 -4.80 10.65
N ASP A 147 3.70 -4.43 9.38
CA ASP A 147 3.11 -3.19 8.90
C ASP A 147 1.76 -3.47 8.23
N SER A 148 0.75 -2.64 8.52
CA SER A 148 -0.60 -2.78 7.98
C SER A 148 -0.66 -2.67 6.46
N HIS A 149 0.29 -1.94 5.83
CA HIS A 149 0.40 -1.78 4.38
C HIS A 149 1.17 -2.94 3.70
N THR A 150 1.33 -4.08 4.34
CA THR A 150 1.91 -5.28 3.72
C THR A 150 0.96 -5.79 2.64
N ARG A 151 1.10 -5.25 1.43
CA ARG A 151 0.29 -5.52 0.23
C ARG A 151 1.23 -5.65 -0.97
N TYR A 152 1.23 -6.82 -1.61
CA TYR A 152 2.09 -7.14 -2.75
C TYR A 152 1.32 -7.87 -3.86
N GLY A 153 -0.01 -7.78 -3.80
CA GLY A 153 -0.92 -8.44 -4.73
C GLY A 153 -0.68 -8.05 -6.18
N SER A 154 -0.35 -6.79 -6.44
CA SER A 154 0.00 -6.25 -7.76
C SER A 154 1.17 -6.98 -8.44
N LEU A 155 2.04 -7.63 -7.66
CA LEU A 155 3.16 -8.47 -8.11
C LEU A 155 2.89 -9.97 -7.94
N GLY A 156 1.62 -10.35 -7.74
CA GLY A 156 1.21 -11.75 -7.60
C GLY A 156 1.57 -12.41 -6.27
N ASN A 157 1.95 -11.64 -5.24
CA ASN A 157 2.26 -12.15 -3.91
C ASN A 157 1.20 -11.68 -2.90
N MET A 158 0.65 -12.61 -2.14
CA MET A 158 -0.33 -12.25 -1.10
C MET A 158 0.38 -11.73 0.15
N GLY A 159 0.41 -10.41 0.32
CA GLY A 159 0.93 -9.76 1.51
C GLY A 159 -0.14 -9.60 2.58
N VAL A 160 0.17 -9.97 3.81
CA VAL A 160 -0.72 -9.83 4.96
C VAL A 160 -0.03 -9.02 6.05
N GLY A 161 -0.67 -7.93 6.47
CA GLY A 161 -0.22 -7.11 7.60
C GLY A 161 -0.90 -7.54 8.89
N GLU A 162 -0.11 -7.92 9.90
CA GLU A 162 -0.61 -8.40 11.18
C GLU A 162 0.16 -7.82 12.37
N GLY A 163 -0.40 -7.93 13.55
CA GLY A 163 0.28 -7.55 14.79
C GLY A 163 1.46 -8.45 15.13
N GLY A 164 2.39 -7.93 15.92
CA GLY A 164 3.63 -8.62 16.28
C GLY A 164 3.45 -10.03 16.85
N GLY A 165 2.31 -10.32 17.50
CA GLY A 165 1.98 -11.64 18.02
C GLY A 165 1.90 -12.72 16.95
N GLU A 166 1.35 -12.42 15.77
CA GLU A 166 1.26 -13.38 14.66
C GLU A 166 2.65 -13.65 14.06
N LEU A 167 3.51 -12.61 13.98
CA LEU A 167 4.89 -12.80 13.56
C LEU A 167 5.68 -13.67 14.54
N VAL A 168 5.48 -13.49 15.84
CA VAL A 168 6.08 -14.37 16.87
C VAL A 168 5.66 -15.82 16.68
N LYS A 169 4.38 -16.09 16.39
CA LYS A 169 3.90 -17.44 16.11
C LYS A 169 4.65 -18.07 14.93
N GLN A 170 4.83 -17.33 13.82
CA GLN A 170 5.57 -17.84 12.67
C GLN A 170 7.04 -18.11 13.01
N LEU A 171 7.70 -17.22 13.77
CA LEU A 171 9.06 -17.43 14.26
C LEU A 171 9.21 -18.67 15.14
N LEU A 172 8.14 -19.08 15.81
CA LEU A 172 8.09 -20.30 16.64
C LEU A 172 7.52 -21.50 15.86
N LYS A 173 7.47 -21.43 14.53
CA LYS A 173 6.99 -22.50 13.63
C LYS A 173 5.50 -22.86 13.81
N ASN A 174 4.71 -21.97 14.40
CA ASN A 174 3.25 -22.09 14.50
C ASN A 174 2.57 -21.54 13.23
N THR A 175 1.25 -21.68 13.14
CA THR A 175 0.43 -21.28 12.00
C THR A 175 -0.34 -19.98 12.27
N TRP A 176 -0.74 -19.33 11.21
CA TRP A 176 -1.75 -18.28 11.21
C TRP A 176 -3.11 -18.94 10.93
N ASP A 177 -3.96 -18.95 11.95
CA ASP A 177 -5.22 -19.68 11.92
C ASP A 177 -6.35 -18.72 11.56
N ILE A 178 -6.99 -18.94 10.41
CA ILE A 178 -8.04 -18.07 9.89
C ILE A 178 -9.27 -18.87 9.47
N ASN A 179 -10.42 -18.18 9.40
CA ASN A 179 -11.53 -18.68 8.62
C ASN A 179 -11.28 -18.37 7.13
N ALA A 180 -11.67 -19.27 6.25
CA ALA A 180 -11.61 -19.05 4.81
C ALA A 180 -12.32 -17.74 4.45
N PRO A 181 -11.62 -16.74 3.89
CA PRO A 181 -12.18 -15.42 3.64
C PRO A 181 -13.14 -15.42 2.44
N GLU A 182 -14.11 -14.52 2.46
CA GLU A 182 -14.82 -14.16 1.25
C GLU A 182 -13.88 -13.43 0.28
N VAL A 183 -14.13 -13.60 -1.02
CA VAL A 183 -13.33 -12.98 -2.08
C VAL A 183 -14.21 -11.99 -2.85
N VAL A 184 -13.69 -10.79 -3.04
CA VAL A 184 -14.34 -9.70 -3.76
C VAL A 184 -13.64 -9.49 -5.09
N LEU A 185 -14.37 -9.61 -6.19
CA LEU A 185 -13.84 -9.26 -7.51
C LEU A 185 -13.77 -7.73 -7.65
N VAL A 186 -12.57 -7.19 -7.83
CA VAL A 186 -12.39 -5.80 -8.24
C VAL A 186 -12.15 -5.77 -9.74
N TRP A 187 -13.19 -5.42 -10.48
CA TRP A 187 -13.20 -5.43 -11.94
C TRP A 187 -12.81 -4.06 -12.49
N LEU A 188 -11.64 -3.98 -13.12
CA LEU A 188 -11.11 -2.75 -13.70
C LEU A 188 -11.44 -2.67 -15.19
N GLU A 189 -12.01 -1.55 -15.61
CA GLU A 189 -12.35 -1.24 -17.01
C GLU A 189 -11.73 0.10 -17.44
N GLY A 190 -11.55 0.27 -18.75
CA GLY A 190 -11.09 1.54 -19.32
C GLY A 190 -9.60 1.82 -19.06
N LYS A 191 -9.25 3.10 -19.15
CA LYS A 191 -7.88 3.61 -18.98
C LYS A 191 -7.92 4.95 -18.24
N PRO A 192 -7.01 5.21 -17.29
CA PRO A 192 -6.92 6.52 -16.62
C PRO A 192 -6.68 7.66 -17.61
N LYS A 193 -7.30 8.80 -17.37
CA LYS A 193 -7.01 10.04 -18.09
C LYS A 193 -5.65 10.58 -17.65
N LYS A 194 -5.05 11.45 -18.47
CA LYS A 194 -3.85 12.18 -18.09
C LYS A 194 -4.10 13.00 -16.81
N GLY A 195 -3.19 12.93 -15.86
CA GLY A 195 -3.28 13.62 -14.56
C GLY A 195 -4.09 12.86 -13.51
N ILE A 196 -4.56 11.62 -13.82
CA ILE A 196 -5.14 10.71 -12.83
C ILE A 196 -4.09 9.69 -12.43
N GLY A 197 -3.77 9.67 -11.14
CA GLY A 197 -2.77 8.80 -10.55
C GLY A 197 -3.38 7.61 -9.77
N PRO A 198 -2.54 6.74 -9.24
CA PRO A 198 -2.98 5.57 -8.47
C PRO A 198 -3.77 5.94 -7.22
N HIS A 199 -3.42 7.05 -6.55
CA HIS A 199 -4.13 7.51 -5.35
C HIS A 199 -5.56 7.96 -5.64
N ASP A 200 -5.85 8.52 -6.82
CA ASP A 200 -7.21 8.91 -7.17
C ASP A 200 -8.13 7.69 -7.21
N VAL A 201 -7.66 6.60 -7.81
CA VAL A 201 -8.39 5.32 -7.86
C VAL A 201 -8.49 4.70 -6.46
N ALA A 202 -7.40 4.65 -5.73
CA ALA A 202 -7.36 4.07 -4.39
C ALA A 202 -8.27 4.81 -3.40
N ILE A 203 -8.21 6.14 -3.37
CA ILE A 203 -9.05 6.98 -2.50
C ILE A 203 -10.53 6.80 -2.87
N SER A 204 -10.85 6.72 -4.16
CA SER A 204 -12.22 6.44 -4.62
C SER A 204 -12.72 5.08 -4.12
N LEU A 205 -11.87 4.04 -4.16
CA LEU A 205 -12.19 2.71 -3.62
C LEU A 205 -12.39 2.75 -2.10
N VAL A 206 -11.47 3.40 -1.36
CA VAL A 206 -11.57 3.55 0.09
C VAL A 206 -12.86 4.30 0.48
N LYS A 207 -13.15 5.42 -0.18
CA LYS A 207 -14.38 6.20 0.01
C LYS A 207 -15.64 5.34 -0.17
N ALA A 208 -15.67 4.50 -1.20
CA ALA A 208 -16.83 3.67 -1.52
C ALA A 208 -17.05 2.51 -0.53
N THR A 209 -16.01 2.02 0.14
CA THR A 209 -16.08 0.74 0.86
C THR A 209 -15.91 0.84 2.38
N PHE A 210 -15.22 1.88 2.86
CA PHE A 210 -14.81 1.93 4.27
C PHE A 210 -15.98 2.09 5.25
N GLU A 211 -16.87 3.07 5.03
CA GLU A 211 -17.96 3.34 5.98
C GLU A 211 -18.96 2.19 6.10
N SER A 212 -19.23 1.52 4.98
CA SER A 212 -20.12 0.35 4.95
C SER A 212 -19.48 -0.92 5.50
N GLY A 213 -18.14 -0.97 5.51
CA GLY A 213 -17.37 -2.14 5.92
C GLY A 213 -17.57 -3.38 5.04
N VAL A 214 -18.10 -3.22 3.82
CA VAL A 214 -18.50 -4.33 2.93
C VAL A 214 -17.33 -5.25 2.54
N VAL A 215 -16.10 -4.74 2.59
CA VAL A 215 -14.89 -5.51 2.27
C VAL A 215 -14.05 -5.91 3.49
N LYS A 216 -14.54 -5.61 4.69
CA LYS A 216 -13.80 -5.89 5.93
C LYS A 216 -13.48 -7.38 6.05
N ASN A 217 -12.21 -7.69 6.29
CA ASN A 217 -11.67 -9.06 6.41
C ASN A 217 -11.88 -9.95 5.16
N LYS A 218 -12.21 -9.37 4.01
CA LYS A 218 -12.29 -10.08 2.72
C LYS A 218 -11.00 -9.87 1.93
N VAL A 219 -10.76 -10.70 0.93
CA VAL A 219 -9.63 -10.51 0.00
C VAL A 219 -10.13 -9.83 -1.27
N LEU A 220 -9.46 -8.77 -1.70
CA LEU A 220 -9.74 -8.08 -2.95
C LEU A 220 -8.93 -8.74 -4.08
N GLU A 221 -9.61 -9.33 -5.07
CA GLU A 221 -8.97 -9.92 -6.23
C GLU A 221 -9.20 -9.04 -7.46
N PHE A 222 -8.12 -8.43 -7.96
CA PHE A 222 -8.18 -7.48 -9.07
C PHE A 222 -8.02 -8.18 -10.41
N ALA A 223 -8.98 -7.94 -11.29
CA ALA A 223 -9.00 -8.47 -12.65
C ALA A 223 -9.69 -7.48 -13.60
N GLY A 224 -9.87 -7.87 -14.85
CA GLY A 224 -10.58 -7.10 -15.84
C GLY A 224 -9.69 -6.47 -16.91
N PRO A 225 -10.29 -5.98 -17.99
CA PRO A 225 -9.56 -5.49 -19.16
C PRO A 225 -8.77 -4.20 -18.91
N GLY A 226 -9.08 -3.47 -17.83
CA GLY A 226 -8.37 -2.26 -17.42
C GLY A 226 -6.98 -2.52 -16.86
N VAL A 227 -6.72 -3.71 -16.29
CA VAL A 227 -5.44 -4.05 -15.66
C VAL A 227 -4.25 -3.81 -16.60
N LYS A 228 -4.33 -4.27 -17.83
CA LYS A 228 -3.26 -4.12 -18.85
C LYS A 228 -2.95 -2.67 -19.23
N ASN A 229 -3.80 -1.71 -18.84
CA ASN A 229 -3.59 -0.29 -19.11
C ASN A 229 -2.86 0.43 -17.98
N LEU A 230 -2.50 -0.28 -16.92
CA LEU A 230 -1.84 0.25 -15.73
C LEU A 230 -0.40 -0.24 -15.66
N PRO A 231 0.60 0.67 -15.65
CA PRO A 231 1.97 0.31 -15.36
C PRO A 231 2.11 -0.22 -13.92
N ILE A 232 3.22 -0.88 -13.62
CA ILE A 232 3.38 -1.59 -12.34
C ILE A 232 3.35 -0.64 -11.13
N ASP A 233 3.93 0.55 -11.23
CA ASP A 233 3.90 1.55 -10.15
C ASP A 233 2.48 2.02 -9.85
N PHE A 234 1.65 2.15 -10.88
CA PHE A 234 0.24 2.50 -10.72
C PHE A 234 -0.53 1.40 -9.96
N ARG A 235 -0.31 0.12 -10.34
CA ARG A 235 -0.91 -1.02 -9.61
C ARG A 235 -0.43 -1.08 -8.17
N ASN A 236 0.86 -0.89 -7.93
CA ASN A 236 1.45 -0.84 -6.60
C ASN A 236 0.82 0.24 -5.71
N GLY A 237 0.57 1.43 -6.28
CA GLY A 237 -0.07 2.53 -5.56
C GLY A 237 -1.52 2.24 -5.17
N ILE A 238 -2.30 1.58 -6.03
CA ILE A 238 -3.66 1.12 -5.67
C ILE A 238 -3.57 0.02 -4.61
N ASP A 239 -2.75 -0.99 -4.86
CA ASP A 239 -2.68 -2.21 -4.06
C ASP A 239 -2.34 -1.92 -2.60
N ILE A 240 -1.34 -1.06 -2.36
CA ILE A 240 -0.90 -0.70 -1.02
C ILE A 240 -1.99 0.03 -0.22
N MET A 241 -2.79 0.87 -0.88
CA MET A 241 -3.86 1.62 -0.26
C MET A 241 -5.11 0.79 0.03
N THR A 242 -5.18 -0.46 -0.44
CA THR A 242 -6.29 -1.36 -0.09
C THR A 242 -6.37 -1.61 1.41
N THR A 243 -5.28 -1.43 2.15
CA THR A 243 -5.28 -1.54 3.61
C THR A 243 -6.27 -0.59 4.27
N GLU A 244 -6.47 0.60 3.71
CA GLU A 244 -7.39 1.62 4.22
C GLU A 244 -8.87 1.23 4.04
N THR A 245 -9.16 0.19 3.27
CA THR A 245 -10.52 -0.38 3.15
C THR A 245 -10.84 -1.37 4.27
N THR A 246 -9.87 -1.73 5.12
CA THR A 246 -9.94 -2.79 6.13
C THR A 246 -10.05 -4.21 5.55
N CYS A 247 -9.73 -4.42 4.27
CA CYS A 247 -9.66 -5.76 3.69
C CYS A 247 -8.52 -6.59 4.31
N LEU A 248 -8.64 -7.91 4.26
CA LEU A 248 -7.64 -8.83 4.77
C LEU A 248 -6.34 -8.77 3.96
N SER A 249 -6.48 -8.83 2.66
CA SER A 249 -5.38 -8.77 1.68
C SER A 249 -5.90 -8.39 0.30
N SER A 250 -4.99 -8.29 -0.65
CA SER A 250 -5.28 -8.09 -2.07
C SER A 250 -4.40 -8.99 -2.93
N ILE A 251 -4.90 -9.34 -4.11
CA ILE A 251 -4.16 -10.10 -5.13
C ILE A 251 -4.63 -9.67 -6.51
N TRP A 252 -3.77 -9.72 -7.51
CA TRP A 252 -4.05 -9.31 -8.87
C TRP A 252 -3.74 -10.44 -9.86
N VAL A 253 -4.44 -10.42 -10.99
CA VAL A 253 -3.98 -11.17 -12.15
C VAL A 253 -2.60 -10.68 -12.55
N THR A 254 -1.71 -11.58 -12.98
CA THR A 254 -0.36 -11.23 -13.43
C THR A 254 -0.27 -11.29 -14.95
N ASP A 255 0.56 -10.42 -15.52
CA ASP A 255 0.74 -10.27 -16.96
C ASP A 255 2.19 -9.91 -17.31
N GLU A 256 2.43 -9.48 -18.56
CA GLU A 256 3.76 -9.11 -19.04
C GLU A 256 4.38 -7.92 -18.28
N GLU A 257 3.58 -6.99 -17.71
CA GLU A 257 4.09 -5.91 -16.87
C GLU A 257 4.71 -6.46 -15.57
N VAL A 258 4.04 -7.43 -14.94
CA VAL A 258 4.57 -8.11 -13.76
C VAL A 258 5.82 -8.92 -14.11
N LYS A 259 5.80 -9.62 -15.23
CA LYS A 259 6.96 -10.37 -15.72
C LYS A 259 8.16 -9.46 -15.95
N HIS A 260 7.95 -8.34 -16.63
CA HIS A 260 8.99 -7.34 -16.87
C HIS A 260 9.56 -6.79 -15.56
N HIS A 261 8.71 -6.53 -14.54
CA HIS A 261 9.20 -6.13 -13.22
C HIS A 261 10.20 -7.14 -12.63
N TYR A 262 9.89 -8.43 -12.69
CA TYR A 262 10.83 -9.45 -12.22
C TYR A 262 12.11 -9.55 -13.08
N GLU A 263 12.01 -9.32 -14.37
CA GLU A 263 13.17 -9.32 -15.29
C GLU A 263 14.15 -8.18 -14.98
N ILE A 264 13.67 -6.95 -14.81
CA ILE A 264 14.53 -5.80 -14.47
C ILE A 264 15.16 -5.90 -13.09
N HIS A 265 14.57 -6.69 -12.18
CA HIS A 265 15.14 -7.00 -10.86
C HIS A 265 15.99 -8.27 -10.87
N GLU A 266 16.36 -8.81 -12.03
CA GLU A 266 17.17 -10.02 -12.20
C GLU A 266 16.57 -11.27 -11.52
N ARG A 267 15.22 -11.33 -11.45
CA ARG A 267 14.45 -12.39 -10.77
C ARG A 267 13.34 -12.99 -11.66
N PRO A 268 13.60 -13.29 -12.95
CA PRO A 268 12.56 -13.77 -13.87
C PRO A 268 11.94 -15.11 -13.42
N GLN A 269 12.66 -15.92 -12.64
CA GLN A 269 12.20 -17.18 -12.08
C GLN A 269 11.11 -17.04 -11.02
N ASP A 270 10.91 -15.85 -10.45
CA ASP A 270 9.91 -15.56 -9.42
C ASP A 270 8.55 -15.18 -10.04
N TYR A 271 8.51 -14.98 -11.36
CA TYR A 271 7.28 -14.77 -12.10
C TYR A 271 6.56 -16.09 -12.40
N ARG A 272 5.25 -16.09 -12.26
CA ARG A 272 4.34 -17.03 -12.91
C ARG A 272 3.01 -16.36 -13.23
N GLU A 273 2.31 -16.84 -14.26
CA GLU A 273 0.97 -16.38 -14.56
C GLU A 273 0.02 -16.78 -13.42
N LEU A 274 -0.71 -15.79 -12.88
CA LEU A 274 -1.80 -15.97 -11.94
C LEU A 274 -3.07 -15.43 -12.58
N LYS A 275 -4.07 -16.28 -12.71
CA LYS A 275 -5.40 -15.95 -13.20
C LYS A 275 -6.44 -16.86 -12.54
N PRO A 276 -7.70 -16.42 -12.40
CA PRO A 276 -8.77 -17.31 -11.96
C PRO A 276 -8.95 -18.46 -12.95
N GLY A 277 -9.45 -19.59 -12.45
CA GLY A 277 -9.82 -20.70 -13.32
C GLY A 277 -10.98 -20.36 -14.26
N ASP A 278 -11.33 -21.30 -15.15
CA ASP A 278 -12.36 -21.08 -16.20
C ASP A 278 -13.74 -20.69 -15.63
N VAL A 279 -14.05 -21.13 -14.42
CA VAL A 279 -15.26 -20.72 -13.68
C VAL A 279 -14.84 -20.38 -12.27
N ALA A 280 -14.81 -19.10 -11.93
CA ALA A 280 -14.53 -18.60 -10.59
C ALA A 280 -15.73 -17.89 -10.00
N TYR A 281 -15.94 -17.98 -8.69
CA TYR A 281 -17.03 -17.30 -7.98
C TYR A 281 -16.47 -16.32 -6.94
N TYR A 282 -17.06 -15.16 -6.90
CA TYR A 282 -16.76 -14.08 -5.96
C TYR A 282 -18.01 -13.70 -5.17
N ASP A 283 -17.84 -13.42 -3.88
CA ASP A 283 -18.94 -13.15 -2.95
C ASP A 283 -19.61 -11.78 -3.20
N MET A 284 -18.90 -10.87 -3.84
CA MET A 284 -19.38 -9.59 -4.35
C MET A 284 -18.43 -9.06 -5.43
N MET A 285 -18.84 -8.00 -6.12
CA MET A 285 -17.98 -7.33 -7.08
C MET A 285 -17.94 -5.82 -6.86
N ILE A 286 -16.78 -5.23 -7.11
CA ILE A 286 -16.57 -3.79 -7.22
C ILE A 286 -16.14 -3.50 -8.65
N ARG A 287 -16.94 -2.73 -9.38
CA ARG A 287 -16.58 -2.28 -10.73
C ARG A 287 -15.94 -0.90 -10.65
N ILE A 288 -14.80 -0.73 -11.30
CA ILE A 288 -14.09 0.56 -11.37
C ILE A 288 -13.84 0.90 -12.84
N ASP A 289 -14.54 1.91 -13.33
CA ASP A 289 -14.24 2.51 -14.64
C ASP A 289 -13.12 3.55 -14.46
N LEU A 290 -11.91 3.18 -14.89
CA LEU A 290 -10.72 4.02 -14.83
C LEU A 290 -10.85 5.30 -15.68
N SER A 291 -11.64 5.26 -16.76
CA SER A 291 -11.82 6.43 -17.65
C SER A 291 -12.73 7.52 -17.07
N SER A 292 -13.52 7.18 -16.06
CA SER A 292 -14.39 8.12 -15.35
C SER A 292 -13.82 8.61 -14.01
N GLN A 293 -12.59 8.21 -13.64
CA GLN A 293 -11.95 8.70 -12.42
C GLN A 293 -11.64 10.20 -12.52
N GLU A 294 -11.76 10.87 -11.40
CA GLU A 294 -11.42 12.28 -11.21
C GLU A 294 -10.28 12.40 -10.21
N ALA A 295 -9.57 13.53 -10.26
CA ALA A 295 -8.52 13.82 -9.30
C ALA A 295 -9.12 14.00 -7.89
N MET A 296 -8.63 13.22 -6.93
CA MET A 296 -9.16 13.12 -5.58
C MET A 296 -8.23 13.75 -4.55
N ILE A 297 -8.81 14.15 -3.43
CA ILE A 297 -8.07 14.52 -2.23
C ILE A 297 -8.73 13.92 -1.00
N ALA A 298 -7.93 13.25 -0.18
CA ALA A 298 -8.35 12.77 1.12
C ALA A 298 -8.21 13.88 2.17
N LEU A 299 -9.21 14.00 3.01
CA LEU A 299 -9.30 15.01 4.06
C LEU A 299 -9.15 14.33 5.43
N PRO A 300 -8.79 15.08 6.50
CA PRO A 300 -8.78 14.51 7.85
C PRO A 300 -10.16 13.89 8.20
N PHE A 301 -10.21 12.79 8.93
CA PHE A 301 -9.13 12.13 9.67
C PHE A 301 -8.84 10.73 9.11
N HIS A 302 -9.52 10.32 8.05
CA HIS A 302 -9.35 9.03 7.40
C HIS A 302 -9.47 9.20 5.87
N PRO A 303 -8.74 8.43 5.03
CA PRO A 303 -8.80 8.55 3.57
C PRO A 303 -10.19 8.33 2.94
N SER A 304 -11.14 7.72 3.65
CA SER A 304 -12.54 7.64 3.22
C SER A 304 -13.26 8.99 3.19
N ASN A 305 -12.79 9.95 4.00
CA ASN A 305 -13.28 11.32 3.96
C ASN A 305 -12.62 12.06 2.79
N ALA A 306 -13.09 11.78 1.59
CA ALA A 306 -12.49 12.27 0.37
C ALA A 306 -13.51 13.01 -0.51
N VAL A 307 -13.00 13.97 -1.26
CA VAL A 307 -13.72 14.72 -2.28
C VAL A 307 -12.88 14.78 -3.55
N THR A 308 -13.48 15.14 -4.67
CA THR A 308 -12.69 15.52 -5.84
C THR A 308 -11.99 16.85 -5.59
N ILE A 309 -10.85 17.08 -6.23
CA ILE A 309 -10.18 18.39 -6.18
C ILE A 309 -11.12 19.48 -6.71
N HIS A 310 -11.95 19.14 -7.71
CA HIS A 310 -12.96 20.06 -8.25
C HIS A 310 -14.01 20.46 -7.20
N GLU A 311 -14.53 19.50 -6.42
CA GLU A 311 -15.47 19.81 -5.32
C GLU A 311 -14.83 20.73 -4.28
N LEU A 312 -13.58 20.43 -3.87
CA LEU A 312 -12.84 21.27 -2.91
C LEU A 312 -12.63 22.70 -3.44
N GLN A 313 -12.34 22.85 -4.74
CA GLN A 313 -12.16 24.17 -5.36
C GLN A 313 -13.49 24.93 -5.51
N ALA A 314 -14.61 24.23 -5.71
CA ALA A 314 -15.93 24.83 -5.87
C ALA A 314 -16.51 25.34 -4.53
N ASP A 315 -16.28 24.60 -3.43
CA ASP A 315 -16.78 24.97 -2.08
C ASP A 315 -15.72 24.72 -0.99
N PRO A 316 -14.60 25.44 -0.98
CA PRO A 316 -13.57 25.26 0.04
C PRO A 316 -14.07 25.61 1.44
N VAL A 317 -14.92 26.64 1.57
CA VAL A 317 -15.44 27.07 2.88
C VAL A 317 -16.34 26.01 3.49
N GLY A 318 -17.35 25.52 2.77
CA GLY A 318 -18.27 24.52 3.29
C GLY A 318 -17.58 23.20 3.62
N ILE A 319 -16.63 22.77 2.79
CA ILE A 319 -15.88 21.52 3.01
C ILE A 319 -14.98 21.65 4.25
N LEU A 320 -14.18 22.72 4.35
CA LEU A 320 -13.26 22.86 5.49
C LEU A 320 -13.98 23.14 6.82
N THR A 321 -15.11 23.90 6.80
CA THR A 321 -15.97 24.06 7.99
C THR A 321 -16.42 22.72 8.55
N ARG A 322 -16.89 21.81 7.67
CA ARG A 322 -17.31 20.47 8.08
C ARG A 322 -16.18 19.66 8.74
N ILE A 323 -14.94 19.83 8.27
CA ILE A 323 -13.78 19.17 8.88
C ILE A 323 -13.46 19.73 10.26
N GLU A 324 -13.51 21.05 10.43
CA GLU A 324 -13.32 21.69 11.74
C GLU A 324 -14.39 21.28 12.74
N GLU A 325 -15.66 21.21 12.33
CA GLU A 325 -16.77 20.71 13.14
C GLU A 325 -16.57 19.23 13.54
N ASP A 326 -16.13 18.39 12.63
CA ASP A 326 -15.83 16.98 12.93
C ASP A 326 -14.63 16.87 13.89
N ALA A 327 -13.59 17.67 13.71
CA ALA A 327 -12.47 17.76 14.65
C ALA A 327 -12.94 18.11 16.06
N LYS A 328 -13.76 19.15 16.18
CA LYS A 328 -14.33 19.57 17.48
C LYS A 328 -15.20 18.50 18.11
N LYS A 329 -16.01 17.80 17.30
CA LYS A 329 -16.84 16.69 17.77
C LYS A 329 -16.00 15.51 18.28
N ARG A 330 -14.88 15.19 17.63
CA ARG A 330 -14.02 14.04 17.99
C ARG A 330 -13.11 14.32 19.17
N PHE A 331 -12.54 15.51 19.23
CA PHE A 331 -11.45 15.84 20.16
C PHE A 331 -11.86 16.87 21.25
N GLY A 332 -13.01 17.50 21.09
CA GLY A 332 -13.45 18.58 21.99
C GLY A 332 -12.46 19.75 21.96
N ASP A 333 -12.22 20.36 23.13
CA ASP A 333 -11.30 21.49 23.28
C ASP A 333 -9.82 21.10 23.37
N LYS A 334 -9.49 19.82 23.11
CA LYS A 334 -8.10 19.34 23.16
C LYS A 334 -7.31 19.69 21.88
N VAL A 335 -8.00 19.94 20.81
CA VAL A 335 -7.41 20.26 19.50
C VAL A 335 -8.13 21.48 18.93
N ASP A 336 -7.34 22.47 18.55
CA ASP A 336 -7.83 23.69 17.90
C ASP A 336 -7.39 23.65 16.43
N VAL A 337 -8.35 23.46 15.53
CA VAL A 337 -8.11 23.26 14.08
C VAL A 337 -8.65 24.46 13.33
N HIS A 338 -7.78 25.15 12.59
CA HIS A 338 -8.09 26.38 11.85
C HIS A 338 -7.83 26.20 10.34
N LEU A 339 -8.61 25.34 9.69
CA LEU A 339 -8.46 25.07 8.25
C LEU A 339 -9.00 26.22 7.40
N LEU A 340 -9.99 26.97 7.89
CA LEU A 340 -10.54 28.12 7.19
C LEU A 340 -9.50 29.22 7.00
N ASP A 341 -8.51 29.36 7.89
CA ASP A 341 -7.38 30.29 7.75
C ASP A 341 -6.47 29.95 6.55
N LYS A 342 -6.62 28.74 5.99
CA LYS A 342 -5.89 28.31 4.79
C LYS A 342 -6.55 28.72 3.48
N ILE A 343 -7.70 29.38 3.53
CA ILE A 343 -8.36 29.91 2.34
C ILE A 343 -7.82 31.30 2.05
N VAL A 344 -7.07 31.42 0.96
CA VAL A 344 -6.48 32.69 0.48
C VAL A 344 -7.00 32.94 -0.93
N ASP A 345 -7.60 34.09 -1.18
CA ASP A 345 -8.21 34.48 -2.47
C ASP A 345 -9.17 33.39 -3.01
N GLY A 346 -9.97 32.80 -2.10
CA GLY A 346 -10.95 31.75 -2.43
C GLY A 346 -10.36 30.37 -2.75
N LYS A 347 -9.07 30.16 -2.53
CA LYS A 347 -8.37 28.89 -2.78
C LYS A 347 -7.72 28.36 -1.51
N VAL A 348 -7.68 27.03 -1.36
CA VAL A 348 -6.95 26.38 -0.28
C VAL A 348 -5.46 26.46 -0.56
N ARG A 349 -4.68 27.04 0.36
CA ARG A 349 -3.22 27.13 0.32
C ARG A 349 -2.59 26.13 1.25
N ALA A 350 -1.73 25.26 0.73
CA ALA A 350 -0.87 24.40 1.52
C ALA A 350 0.42 25.16 1.93
N ASP A 351 0.97 24.78 3.08
CA ASP A 351 2.24 25.27 3.60
C ASP A 351 3.39 24.30 3.33
N GLN A 352 3.06 23.04 3.04
CA GLN A 352 4.03 21.99 2.74
C GLN A 352 3.47 21.01 1.71
N GLY A 353 4.35 20.57 0.80
CA GLY A 353 4.10 19.46 -0.13
C GLY A 353 5.10 18.33 0.08
N ILE A 354 4.64 17.08 0.13
CA ILE A 354 5.49 15.90 0.31
C ILE A 354 5.14 14.82 -0.70
N ILE A 355 6.16 14.27 -1.35
CA ILE A 355 6.08 13.08 -2.18
C ILE A 355 6.92 12.00 -1.49
N ALA A 356 6.28 11.00 -0.87
CA ALA A 356 6.99 10.05 -0.02
C ALA A 356 6.31 8.70 0.10
N GLY A 357 7.03 7.76 0.72
CA GLY A 357 6.51 6.45 1.08
C GLY A 357 6.46 5.46 -0.07
N CYS A 358 5.88 4.31 0.24
CA CYS A 358 5.81 3.16 -0.66
C CYS A 358 4.78 3.30 -1.80
N SER A 359 3.94 4.33 -1.76
CA SER A 359 2.98 4.66 -2.82
C SER A 359 3.30 5.97 -3.52
N GLY A 360 3.81 6.99 -2.81
CA GLY A 360 4.12 8.30 -3.40
C GLY A 360 5.53 8.39 -4.00
N GLY A 361 6.54 7.80 -3.34
CA GLY A 361 7.94 7.89 -3.75
C GLY A 361 8.36 6.95 -4.89
N THR A 362 7.44 6.50 -5.74
CA THR A 362 7.70 5.64 -6.89
C THR A 362 8.45 6.39 -7.98
N TYR A 363 9.09 5.65 -8.89
CA TYR A 363 9.76 6.25 -10.05
C TYR A 363 8.78 7.06 -10.91
N ASP A 364 7.62 6.49 -11.26
CA ASP A 364 6.63 7.12 -12.13
C ASP A 364 6.08 8.41 -11.51
N ASN A 365 5.78 8.41 -10.21
CA ASN A 365 5.27 9.61 -9.52
C ASN A 365 6.30 10.73 -9.46
N LEU A 366 7.58 10.40 -9.22
CA LEU A 366 8.66 11.39 -9.21
C LEU A 366 8.90 11.96 -10.60
N ALA A 367 8.85 11.13 -11.64
CA ALA A 367 8.97 11.54 -13.03
C ALA A 367 7.82 12.46 -13.46
N GLU A 368 6.58 12.11 -13.09
CA GLU A 368 5.41 12.94 -13.39
C GLU A 368 5.48 14.29 -12.64
N ALA A 369 5.83 14.28 -11.35
CA ALA A 369 6.03 15.51 -10.56
C ALA A 369 7.08 16.42 -11.19
N ALA A 370 8.23 15.87 -11.62
CA ALA A 370 9.26 16.63 -12.31
C ALA A 370 8.74 17.21 -13.63
N SER A 371 7.97 16.42 -14.40
CA SER A 371 7.38 16.89 -15.68
C SER A 371 6.45 18.09 -15.50
N ILE A 372 5.73 18.13 -14.37
CA ILE A 372 4.80 19.22 -14.04
C ILE A 372 5.55 20.48 -13.60
N ILE A 373 6.63 20.32 -12.81
CA ILE A 373 7.31 21.45 -12.15
C ILE A 373 8.53 21.95 -12.93
N LYS A 374 9.05 21.21 -13.90
CA LYS A 374 10.21 21.58 -14.71
C LYS A 374 10.10 22.98 -15.27
N GLY A 375 11.16 23.78 -15.05
CA GLY A 375 11.20 25.20 -15.47
C GLY A 375 10.30 26.15 -14.67
N LYS A 376 9.74 25.67 -13.56
CA LYS A 376 8.96 26.47 -12.61
C LYS A 376 9.69 26.54 -11.26
N SER A 377 9.09 27.23 -10.28
CA SER A 377 9.61 27.32 -8.93
C SER A 377 8.49 27.17 -7.92
N ILE A 378 8.78 26.51 -6.78
CA ILE A 378 7.89 26.51 -5.61
C ILE A 378 7.83 27.89 -4.92
N GLY A 379 8.63 28.83 -5.40
CA GLY A 379 8.74 30.18 -4.80
C GLY A 379 9.80 30.24 -3.70
N ASN A 380 9.88 31.39 -3.08
CA ASN A 380 10.81 31.69 -1.99
C ASN A 380 10.09 32.20 -0.72
N ASP A 381 8.81 31.92 -0.61
CA ASP A 381 7.99 32.16 0.58
C ASP A 381 8.05 30.94 1.51
N TYR A 382 7.15 30.87 2.46
CA TYR A 382 7.11 29.85 3.52
C TYR A 382 6.88 28.40 3.02
N PHE A 383 6.28 28.20 1.85
CA PHE A 383 5.99 26.88 1.33
C PHE A 383 7.26 26.04 1.15
N THR A 384 7.22 24.79 1.63
CA THR A 384 8.30 23.81 1.48
C THR A 384 7.83 22.59 0.72
N ALA A 385 8.73 21.97 -0.06
CA ALA A 385 8.45 20.71 -0.74
C ALA A 385 9.60 19.72 -0.55
N SER A 386 9.27 18.46 -0.26
CA SER A 386 10.23 17.37 -0.12
C SER A 386 9.83 16.17 -0.95
N ALA A 387 10.81 15.47 -1.52
CA ALA A 387 10.61 14.23 -2.25
C ALA A 387 11.54 13.12 -1.74
N TYR A 388 10.96 11.95 -1.52
CA TYR A 388 11.62 10.77 -0.95
C TYR A 388 11.46 9.59 -1.91
N PRO A 389 12.44 9.30 -2.77
CA PRO A 389 12.44 8.07 -3.55
C PRO A 389 12.35 6.87 -2.61
N GLN A 390 11.53 5.89 -2.96
CA GLN A 390 11.19 4.78 -2.05
C GLN A 390 12.32 3.78 -1.80
N SER A 391 13.39 3.81 -2.63
CA SER A 391 14.59 2.99 -2.47
C SER A 391 15.82 3.62 -3.11
N THR A 392 17.00 3.12 -2.76
CA THR A 392 18.26 3.53 -3.41
C THR A 392 18.26 3.26 -4.93
N PRO A 393 17.80 2.09 -5.45
CA PRO A 393 17.65 1.89 -6.89
C PRO A 393 16.79 2.95 -7.57
N VAL A 394 15.61 3.28 -7.01
CA VAL A 394 14.75 4.35 -7.54
C VAL A 394 15.46 5.71 -7.49
N SER A 395 16.11 6.03 -6.36
CA SER A 395 16.89 7.28 -6.22
C SER A 395 17.99 7.41 -7.29
N MET A 396 18.68 6.31 -7.57
CA MET A 396 19.72 6.28 -8.61
C MET A 396 19.13 6.45 -10.01
N ALA A 397 17.99 5.83 -10.31
CA ALA A 397 17.32 5.94 -11.59
C ALA A 397 16.88 7.39 -11.86
N VAL A 398 16.11 8.00 -10.94
CA VAL A 398 15.66 9.40 -11.09
C VAL A 398 16.81 10.41 -11.14
N THR A 399 17.96 10.08 -10.51
CA THR A 399 19.15 10.91 -10.56
C THR A 399 19.86 10.82 -11.92
N ARG A 400 20.03 9.60 -12.46
CA ARG A 400 20.67 9.37 -13.76
C ARG A 400 19.90 9.98 -14.93
N GLU A 401 18.58 10.04 -14.81
CA GLU A 401 17.69 10.58 -15.85
C GLU A 401 17.42 12.09 -15.70
N GLY A 402 18.05 12.75 -14.70
CA GLY A 402 17.93 14.20 -14.50
C GLY A 402 16.64 14.65 -13.78
N ILE A 403 15.76 13.71 -13.42
CA ILE A 403 14.51 14.01 -12.68
C ILE A 403 14.82 14.68 -11.34
N THR A 404 15.85 14.19 -10.63
CA THR A 404 16.34 14.82 -9.38
C THR A 404 16.74 16.27 -9.61
N ALA A 405 17.45 16.58 -10.70
CA ALA A 405 17.88 17.94 -11.01
C ALA A 405 16.68 18.85 -11.28
N ASP A 406 15.72 18.42 -12.11
CA ASP A 406 14.50 19.17 -12.43
C ASP A 406 13.70 19.52 -11.15
N LEU A 407 13.58 18.58 -10.20
CA LEU A 407 12.90 18.81 -8.91
C LEU A 407 13.69 19.79 -8.03
N MET A 408 15.01 19.66 -7.94
CA MET A 408 15.87 20.52 -7.13
C MET A 408 15.94 21.95 -7.70
N GLU A 409 15.99 22.11 -9.01
CA GLU A 409 15.94 23.43 -9.67
C GLU A 409 14.64 24.16 -9.37
N ALA A 410 13.53 23.43 -9.22
CA ALA A 410 12.25 23.99 -8.81
C ALA A 410 12.18 24.35 -7.32
N GLY A 411 13.16 23.94 -6.50
CA GLY A 411 13.21 24.18 -5.05
C GLY A 411 12.76 23.00 -4.18
N VAL A 412 12.49 21.82 -4.76
CA VAL A 412 12.12 20.62 -3.99
C VAL A 412 13.37 20.04 -3.31
N THR A 413 13.28 19.71 -2.03
CA THR A 413 14.36 19.05 -1.29
C THR A 413 14.31 17.55 -1.53
N MET A 414 15.34 17.00 -2.18
CA MET A 414 15.49 15.56 -2.35
C MET A 414 16.06 14.92 -1.09
N LYS A 415 15.43 13.85 -0.63
CA LYS A 415 15.82 13.16 0.61
C LYS A 415 15.94 11.64 0.36
N PRO A 416 16.66 10.89 1.23
CA PRO A 416 16.78 9.44 1.10
C PRO A 416 15.47 8.72 1.43
N ALA A 417 15.39 7.43 1.10
CA ALA A 417 14.25 6.58 1.39
C ALA A 417 13.86 6.61 2.86
N PHE A 418 12.63 7.02 3.14
CA PHE A 418 12.09 7.14 4.49
C PHE A 418 10.56 7.07 4.47
N CYS A 419 9.97 6.26 5.33
CA CYS A 419 8.53 6.06 5.42
C CYS A 419 7.83 7.13 6.28
N GLY A 420 8.54 7.69 7.27
CA GLY A 420 7.99 8.61 8.28
C GLY A 420 7.13 9.76 7.77
N PRO A 421 7.48 10.46 6.69
CA PRO A 421 6.66 11.56 6.16
C PRO A 421 5.25 11.15 5.75
N CYS A 422 5.05 9.87 5.39
CA CYS A 422 3.73 9.35 5.03
C CYS A 422 2.75 9.43 6.21
N PHE A 423 3.21 9.12 7.42
CA PHE A 423 2.40 9.18 8.65
C PHE A 423 2.69 10.41 9.55
N GLY A 424 3.48 11.37 9.05
CA GLY A 424 3.71 12.64 9.75
C GLY A 424 4.89 12.66 10.70
N ALA A 425 5.91 11.83 10.49
CA ALA A 425 7.15 11.85 11.28
C ALA A 425 8.35 12.37 10.47
N GLY A 426 9.21 13.16 11.10
CA GLY A 426 10.50 13.61 10.56
C GLY A 426 10.43 14.69 9.46
N ASP A 427 9.29 14.97 8.89
CA ASP A 427 9.05 16.07 7.94
C ASP A 427 7.62 16.59 8.13
N VAL A 428 7.49 17.64 8.89
CA VAL A 428 6.22 18.21 9.32
C VAL A 428 6.17 19.70 9.06
N PRO A 429 4.98 20.28 8.80
CA PRO A 429 4.84 21.73 8.69
C PRO A 429 4.99 22.40 10.06
N SER A 430 5.00 23.73 10.08
CA SER A 430 4.90 24.48 11.34
C SER A 430 3.58 24.21 12.05
N ASN A 431 3.47 24.70 13.28
CA ASN A 431 2.19 24.69 14.00
C ASN A 431 1.11 25.39 13.17
N ASN A 432 -0.08 24.82 13.08
CA ASN A 432 -1.19 25.23 12.20
C ASN A 432 -0.86 25.21 10.68
N GLY A 433 0.25 24.59 10.26
CA GLY A 433 0.59 24.41 8.86
C GLY A 433 -0.25 23.30 8.22
N LEU A 434 -0.69 23.53 6.97
CA LEU A 434 -1.38 22.52 6.15
C LEU A 434 -0.36 21.81 5.25
N SER A 435 -0.22 20.48 5.41
CA SER A 435 0.62 19.65 4.56
C SER A 435 -0.23 18.83 3.58
N ILE A 436 0.14 18.85 2.30
CA ILE A 436 -0.41 17.93 1.29
C ILE A 436 0.64 16.84 1.02
N ARG A 437 0.21 15.59 1.05
CA ARG A 437 1.09 14.43 0.89
C ARG A 437 0.58 13.50 -0.19
N HIS A 438 1.52 12.99 -0.93
CA HIS A 438 1.30 11.99 -1.97
C HIS A 438 2.05 10.71 -1.63
#